data_7d5f50e3438ae060f6fa4ff88128c91e
#
_entry.id   7d5f50e3438ae060f6fa4ff88128c91e
#
_cell.length_a   1.000
_cell.length_b   1.000
_cell.length_c   1.000
_cell.angle_alpha   90.00
_cell.angle_beta   90.00
_cell.angle_gamma   90.00
#
_symmetry.space_group_name_H-M   'P 1'
#
loop_
_entity.id
_entity.type
_entity.pdbx_description
1 polymer ?
#
loop_
_entity_poly.entity_id
_entity_poly.type
_entity_poly.pdbx_seq_one_letter_code
_entity_poly.pdbx_strand_id
1 'polypeptide(L)'
;MGGKKAEQRIRGDYLDAALDNFSGYIAADELYDGPFCVLSIVDNRTFRRLTYEVLDHDPDHADIERFLRTFQASLQRRELLLQGITTDGSNLYPEPILQVFGNVPHQLCEFHVIKELTKAVLHAGAKVRRELAATRPKLSRGRPSSATARKAARQAKRIEQKVGDLFEHRYLFVQHVLTPAQRRTLLRVTRGRPELRTLRGIMDEVYRLFDRRCRTDTALEKLARLRGRVRRFKRIGKTLQKLFSPNLEKALTFLDDKLLPSTSNAVERGNRRHRKMQKTVYRVRTRSHIASRIALDMQREERATQRLLTTQALHCARGRAAA
;
A
#
# COMPACT_ATOMS: atom_id res chain seq x y z
N MET A 1 6.38 31.58 19.02
CA MET A 1 6.38 31.04 20.42
C MET A 1 5.51 29.81 20.61
N GLY A 2 4.37 29.64 19.94
CA GLY A 2 3.47 28.48 20.11
C GLY A 2 4.06 27.10 19.81
N GLY A 3 4.89 26.99 18.77
CA GLY A 3 5.42 25.71 18.32
C GLY A 3 6.40 25.04 19.31
N LYS A 4 7.31 25.79 19.92
CA LYS A 4 8.24 25.25 20.92
C LYS A 4 7.53 24.77 22.19
N LYS A 5 6.53 25.53 22.67
CA LYS A 5 5.69 25.11 23.81
C LYS A 5 4.87 23.85 23.48
N ALA A 6 4.38 23.76 22.24
CA ALA A 6 3.67 22.58 21.77
C ALA A 6 4.59 21.34 21.76
N GLU A 7 5.82 21.51 21.29
CA GLU A 7 6.82 20.41 21.25
C GLU A 7 7.19 19.93 22.65
N GLN A 8 7.42 20.86 23.60
CA GLN A 8 7.69 20.50 25.01
C GLN A 8 6.53 19.72 25.63
N ARG A 9 5.28 20.16 25.40
CA ARG A 9 4.09 19.46 25.89
C ARG A 9 3.92 18.06 25.28
N ILE A 10 4.26 17.89 24.01
CA ILE A 10 4.17 16.58 23.34
C ILE A 10 5.23 15.61 23.85
N ARG A 11 6.39 16.09 24.22
CA ARG A 11 7.44 15.26 24.83
C ARG A 11 7.12 14.82 26.27
N GLY A 12 6.22 15.50 26.95
CA GLY A 12 5.78 15.20 28.32
C GLY A 12 4.37 14.64 28.36
N ASP A 13 3.43 15.44 28.84
CA ASP A 13 2.07 15.04 29.20
C ASP A 13 1.20 14.50 28.05
N TYR A 14 1.51 14.88 26.78
CA TYR A 14 0.68 14.49 25.64
C TYR A 14 0.70 12.98 25.39
N LEU A 15 1.90 12.36 25.35
CA LEU A 15 2.01 10.93 25.07
C LEU A 15 1.30 10.14 26.19
N ASP A 16 1.47 10.59 27.42
CA ASP A 16 0.80 9.98 28.56
C ASP A 16 -0.73 10.03 28.44
N ALA A 17 -1.30 11.20 28.12
CA ALA A 17 -2.74 11.33 27.87
C ALA A 17 -3.20 10.60 26.60
N ALA A 18 -2.32 10.45 25.60
CA ALA A 18 -2.64 9.70 24.40
C ALA A 18 -2.71 8.19 24.65
N LEU A 19 -1.91 7.70 25.60
CA LEU A 19 -1.85 6.29 25.97
C LEU A 19 -3.00 5.85 26.89
N ASP A 20 -3.77 6.76 27.49
CA ASP A 20 -4.95 6.41 28.30
C ASP A 20 -5.99 5.57 27.51
N ASN A 21 -6.09 5.79 26.20
CA ASN A 21 -6.98 5.05 25.32
C ASN A 21 -6.20 4.25 24.28
N PHE A 22 -5.03 3.77 24.62
CA PHE A 22 -4.18 2.99 23.72
C PHE A 22 -4.85 1.67 23.34
N SER A 23 -4.91 1.41 22.03
CA SER A 23 -5.60 0.22 21.53
C SER A 23 -4.75 -1.06 21.55
N GLY A 24 -3.45 -0.95 21.82
CA GLY A 24 -2.49 -2.04 21.64
C GLY A 24 -1.96 -2.18 20.20
N TYR A 25 -2.54 -1.50 19.23
CA TYR A 25 -2.19 -1.62 17.81
C TYR A 25 -1.65 -0.32 17.25
N ILE A 26 -0.45 -0.36 16.66
CA ILE A 26 0.17 0.82 16.07
C ILE A 26 0.40 0.67 14.57
N ALA A 27 0.47 1.81 13.87
CA ALA A 27 1.08 1.92 12.55
C ALA A 27 2.33 2.78 12.68
N ALA A 28 3.44 2.31 12.09
CA ALA A 28 4.68 3.05 11.97
C ALA A 28 5.02 3.29 10.50
N ASP A 29 5.54 4.47 10.20
CA ASP A 29 5.86 4.88 8.83
C ASP A 29 6.90 5.99 8.84
N GLU A 30 7.68 6.08 7.76
CA GLU A 30 8.59 7.18 7.47
C GLU A 30 8.05 8.07 6.35
N LEU A 31 8.22 9.37 6.53
CA LEU A 31 7.83 10.38 5.55
C LEU A 31 9.04 11.20 5.14
N TYR A 32 9.49 11.06 3.91
CA TYR A 32 10.56 11.86 3.34
C TYR A 32 10.03 13.24 2.89
N ASP A 33 10.72 14.29 3.32
CA ASP A 33 10.40 15.70 3.04
C ASP A 33 11.68 16.50 2.75
N GLY A 34 12.17 16.41 1.53
CA GLY A 34 13.46 16.96 1.11
C GLY A 34 14.62 16.23 1.82
N PRO A 35 15.50 16.95 2.53
CA PRO A 35 16.61 16.34 3.28
C PRO A 35 16.17 15.76 4.63
N PHE A 36 14.89 15.89 4.98
CA PHE A 36 14.36 15.45 6.28
C PHE A 36 13.54 14.19 6.13
N CYS A 37 13.58 13.35 7.17
CA CYS A 37 12.67 12.24 7.35
C CYS A 37 11.89 12.40 8.65
N VAL A 38 10.58 12.13 8.58
CA VAL A 38 9.69 12.15 9.77
C VAL A 38 9.27 10.72 10.06
N LEU A 39 9.78 10.18 11.15
CA LEU A 39 9.30 8.93 11.72
C LEU A 39 8.02 9.21 12.51
N SER A 40 7.03 8.35 12.41
CA SER A 40 5.75 8.52 13.11
C SER A 40 5.20 7.20 13.61
N ILE A 41 4.68 7.21 14.83
CA ILE A 41 3.85 6.14 15.39
C ILE A 41 2.45 6.69 15.62
N VAL A 42 1.46 5.97 15.13
CA VAL A 42 0.03 6.31 15.24
C VAL A 42 -0.70 5.11 15.82
N ASP A 43 -1.60 5.32 16.77
CA ASP A 43 -2.53 4.27 17.17
C ASP A 43 -3.42 3.92 15.98
N ASN A 44 -3.32 2.68 15.52
CA ASN A 44 -3.90 2.26 14.25
C ASN A 44 -5.43 2.10 14.31
N ARG A 45 -6.02 2.12 15.48
CA ARG A 45 -7.48 2.01 15.70
C ARG A 45 -8.12 3.34 16.06
N THR A 46 -7.47 4.14 16.91
CA THR A 46 -7.98 5.47 17.27
C THR A 46 -7.57 6.55 16.28
N PHE A 47 -6.60 6.26 15.38
CA PHE A 47 -5.99 7.18 14.42
C PHE A 47 -5.25 8.37 15.07
N ARG A 48 -4.95 8.27 16.35
CA ARG A 48 -4.23 9.29 17.09
C ARG A 48 -2.72 9.10 16.88
N ARG A 49 -2.01 10.17 16.49
CA ARG A 49 -0.55 10.15 16.45
C ARG A 49 -0.05 10.14 17.88
N LEU A 50 0.75 9.14 18.23
CA LEU A 50 1.31 8.95 19.56
C LEU A 50 2.63 9.70 19.70
N THR A 51 3.55 9.46 18.77
CA THR A 51 4.86 10.10 18.77
C THR A 51 5.40 10.30 17.36
N TYR A 52 6.42 11.14 17.23
CA TYR A 52 7.17 11.38 16.00
C TYR A 52 8.61 11.77 16.31
N GLU A 53 9.49 11.58 15.36
CA GLU A 53 10.86 12.10 15.34
C GLU A 53 11.16 12.69 13.96
N VAL A 54 11.91 13.81 13.93
CA VAL A 54 12.36 14.41 12.68
C VAL A 54 13.86 14.22 12.57
N LEU A 55 14.30 13.52 11.54
CA LEU A 55 15.70 13.30 11.20
C LEU A 55 16.13 14.28 10.10
N ASP A 56 17.40 14.63 10.06
CA ASP A 56 18.03 15.45 9.01
C ASP A 56 18.86 14.61 8.02
N HIS A 57 18.62 13.32 8.03
CA HIS A 57 19.21 12.31 7.15
C HIS A 57 18.19 11.21 6.84
N ASP A 58 18.53 10.33 5.89
CA ASP A 58 17.74 9.14 5.61
C ASP A 58 17.87 8.16 6.78
N PRO A 59 16.77 7.59 7.31
CA PRO A 59 16.78 6.70 8.45
C PRO A 59 17.49 5.38 8.15
N ASP A 60 18.23 4.89 9.13
CA ASP A 60 18.78 3.53 9.15
C ASP A 60 18.09 2.65 10.21
N HIS A 61 18.53 1.40 10.34
CA HIS A 61 17.99 0.47 11.35
C HIS A 61 18.21 0.97 12.78
N ALA A 62 19.33 1.63 13.09
CA ALA A 62 19.63 2.16 14.41
C ALA A 62 18.70 3.31 14.80
N ASP A 63 18.34 4.16 13.83
CA ASP A 63 17.37 5.23 14.05
C ASP A 63 15.99 4.66 14.37
N ILE A 64 15.54 3.67 13.59
CA ILE A 64 14.25 3.02 13.82
C ILE A 64 14.25 2.31 15.18
N GLU A 65 15.31 1.58 15.51
CA GLU A 65 15.44 0.90 16.79
C GLU A 65 15.38 1.90 17.98
N ARG A 66 16.16 2.97 17.92
CA ARG A 66 16.15 4.04 18.93
C ARG A 66 14.75 4.64 19.11
N PHE A 67 14.08 4.94 18.00
CA PHE A 67 12.74 5.50 18.01
C PHE A 67 11.71 4.53 18.62
N LEU A 68 11.77 3.26 18.26
CA LEU A 68 10.91 2.21 18.82
C LEU A 68 11.20 1.94 20.30
N ARG A 69 12.49 1.92 20.75
CA ARG A 69 12.85 1.77 22.16
C ARG A 69 12.33 2.92 23.02
N THR A 70 12.39 4.15 22.51
CA THR A 70 11.82 5.32 23.20
C THR A 70 10.32 5.16 23.41
N PHE A 71 9.61 4.66 22.41
CA PHE A 71 8.18 4.38 22.53
C PHE A 71 7.90 3.21 23.47
N GLN A 72 8.66 2.12 23.37
CA GLN A 72 8.56 0.95 24.27
C GLN A 72 8.71 1.35 25.73
N ALA A 73 9.69 2.19 26.06
CA ALA A 73 9.91 2.68 27.43
C ALA A 73 8.69 3.46 27.96
N SER A 74 7.96 4.16 27.07
CA SER A 74 6.72 4.85 27.45
C SER A 74 5.56 3.89 27.70
N LEU A 75 5.47 2.79 26.94
CA LEU A 75 4.50 1.73 27.20
C LEU A 75 4.79 1.00 28.51
N GLN A 76 6.05 0.64 28.74
CA GLN A 76 6.49 -0.07 29.96
C GLN A 76 6.19 0.72 31.24
N ARG A 77 6.42 2.04 31.24
CA ARG A 77 6.09 2.90 32.40
C ARG A 77 4.61 2.86 32.78
N ARG A 78 3.74 2.48 31.86
CA ARG A 78 2.28 2.39 32.04
C ARG A 78 1.77 0.95 32.04
N GLU A 79 2.65 -0.03 32.04
CA GLU A 79 2.32 -1.45 31.98
C GLU A 79 1.44 -1.82 30.77
N LEU A 80 1.60 -1.08 29.65
CA LEU A 80 0.88 -1.31 28.41
C LEU A 80 1.65 -2.25 27.50
N LEU A 81 0.90 -3.15 26.82
CA LEU A 81 1.47 -4.12 25.89
C LEU A 81 1.14 -3.73 24.44
N LEU A 82 2.14 -3.86 23.58
CA LEU A 82 1.94 -3.80 22.12
C LEU A 82 1.42 -5.15 21.63
N GLN A 83 0.24 -5.15 21.03
CA GLN A 83 -0.44 -6.34 20.51
C GLN A 83 -0.20 -6.55 19.00
N GLY A 84 0.11 -5.48 18.27
CA GLY A 84 0.42 -5.59 16.86
C GLY A 84 0.92 -4.29 16.25
N ILE A 85 1.72 -4.41 15.19
CA ILE A 85 2.29 -3.30 14.45
C ILE A 85 2.04 -3.45 12.95
N THR A 86 1.65 -2.37 12.29
CA THR A 86 1.48 -2.31 10.84
C THR A 86 2.48 -1.34 10.23
N THR A 87 3.23 -1.77 9.20
CA THR A 87 4.17 -0.92 8.43
C THR A 87 3.86 -0.97 6.94
N ASP A 88 4.48 -0.11 6.14
CA ASP A 88 4.29 -0.06 4.69
C ASP A 88 5.03 -1.18 3.92
N GLY A 89 5.94 -1.89 4.58
CA GLY A 89 6.77 -2.95 4.00
C GLY A 89 8.20 -2.50 3.66
N SER A 90 8.63 -1.36 4.19
CA SER A 90 10.03 -0.95 4.19
C SER A 90 10.90 -1.97 4.94
N ASN A 91 12.10 -2.24 4.42
CA ASN A 91 13.05 -3.17 5.04
C ASN A 91 13.66 -2.63 6.34
N LEU A 92 13.43 -1.36 6.66
CA LEU A 92 13.94 -0.72 7.88
C LEU A 92 13.27 -1.23 9.16
N TYR A 93 12.06 -1.79 9.10
CA TYR A 93 11.28 -2.12 10.30
C TYR A 93 11.44 -3.54 10.84
N PRO A 94 11.57 -4.61 10.02
CA PRO A 94 11.44 -5.99 10.52
C PRO A 94 12.43 -6.33 11.62
N GLU A 95 13.70 -5.98 11.47
CA GLU A 95 14.75 -6.28 12.44
C GLU A 95 14.62 -5.43 13.71
N PRO A 96 14.49 -4.09 13.67
CA PRO A 96 14.26 -3.28 14.85
C PRO A 96 12.99 -3.66 15.63
N ILE A 97 11.90 -4.02 14.96
CA ILE A 97 10.68 -4.49 15.62
C ILE A 97 10.96 -5.77 16.42
N LEU A 98 11.65 -6.74 15.83
CA LEU A 98 12.01 -7.99 16.49
C LEU A 98 12.91 -7.74 17.70
N GLN A 99 13.91 -6.86 17.58
CA GLN A 99 14.85 -6.53 18.65
C GLN A 99 14.20 -5.79 19.82
N VAL A 100 13.23 -4.91 19.54
CA VAL A 100 12.59 -4.08 20.55
C VAL A 100 11.38 -4.77 21.17
N PHE A 101 10.48 -5.34 20.36
CA PHE A 101 9.20 -5.89 20.82
C PHE A 101 9.12 -7.42 20.78
N GLY A 102 10.18 -8.09 20.31
CA GLY A 102 10.16 -9.56 20.15
C GLY A 102 9.17 -10.01 19.08
N ASN A 103 8.51 -11.13 19.32
CA ASN A 103 7.56 -11.76 18.35
C ASN A 103 6.18 -11.09 18.34
N VAL A 104 6.13 -9.75 18.33
CA VAL A 104 4.85 -9.05 18.14
C VAL A 104 4.31 -9.28 16.73
N PRO A 105 2.99 -9.49 16.54
CA PRO A 105 2.38 -9.59 15.23
C PRO A 105 2.71 -8.38 14.35
N HIS A 106 3.48 -8.61 13.28
CA HIS A 106 3.90 -7.58 12.34
C HIS A 106 3.17 -7.73 11.01
N GLN A 107 2.22 -6.84 10.77
CA GLN A 107 1.44 -6.75 9.55
C GLN A 107 2.10 -5.83 8.54
N LEU A 108 2.34 -6.30 7.33
CA LEU A 108 2.66 -5.41 6.21
C LEU A 108 1.38 -4.86 5.60
N CYS A 109 1.37 -3.57 5.30
CA CYS A 109 0.20 -2.90 4.74
C CYS A 109 -0.28 -3.57 3.46
N GLU A 110 -1.48 -4.12 3.49
CA GLU A 110 -2.16 -4.77 2.36
C GLU A 110 -2.14 -3.89 1.11
N PHE A 111 -2.42 -2.60 1.26
CA PHE A 111 -2.44 -1.66 0.15
C PHE A 111 -1.10 -1.58 -0.58
N HIS A 112 0.02 -1.55 0.15
CA HIS A 112 1.36 -1.48 -0.45
C HIS A 112 1.71 -2.78 -1.18
N VAL A 113 1.39 -3.93 -0.62
CA VAL A 113 1.61 -5.23 -1.25
C VAL A 113 0.76 -5.37 -2.53
N ILE A 114 -0.53 -5.06 -2.47
CA ILE A 114 -1.42 -5.09 -3.65
C ILE A 114 -0.95 -4.09 -4.71
N LYS A 115 -0.49 -2.90 -4.33
CA LYS A 115 0.07 -1.90 -5.25
C LYS A 115 1.27 -2.43 -6.02
N GLU A 116 2.19 -3.13 -5.36
CA GLU A 116 3.34 -3.74 -6.03
C GLU A 116 2.93 -4.87 -6.98
N LEU A 117 1.97 -5.71 -6.59
CA LEU A 117 1.40 -6.74 -7.47
C LEU A 117 0.66 -6.13 -8.67
N THR A 118 -0.08 -5.07 -8.44
CA THR A 118 -0.76 -4.30 -9.50
C THR A 118 0.24 -3.79 -10.55
N LYS A 119 1.35 -3.18 -10.11
CA LYS A 119 2.42 -2.75 -11.01
C LYS A 119 2.99 -3.92 -11.82
N ALA A 120 3.24 -5.06 -11.17
CA ALA A 120 3.77 -6.25 -11.83
C ALA A 120 2.80 -6.80 -12.90
N VAL A 121 1.50 -6.86 -12.62
CA VAL A 121 0.47 -7.30 -13.56
C VAL A 121 0.34 -6.32 -14.74
N LEU A 122 0.32 -5.02 -14.49
CA LEU A 122 0.29 -4.00 -15.55
C LEU A 122 1.54 -4.08 -16.43
N HIS A 123 2.71 -4.31 -15.85
CA HIS A 123 3.95 -4.49 -16.59
C HIS A 123 3.91 -5.76 -17.47
N ALA A 124 3.40 -6.87 -16.94
CA ALA A 124 3.22 -8.11 -17.70
C ALA A 124 2.24 -7.90 -18.87
N GLY A 125 1.12 -7.20 -18.65
CA GLY A 125 0.17 -6.84 -19.71
C GLY A 125 0.80 -5.94 -20.79
N ALA A 126 1.63 -4.97 -20.39
CA ALA A 126 2.37 -4.13 -21.32
C ALA A 126 3.40 -4.91 -22.15
N LYS A 127 4.02 -5.97 -21.58
CA LYS A 127 4.92 -6.87 -22.31
C LYS A 127 4.15 -7.63 -23.40
N VAL A 128 3.01 -8.26 -23.06
CA VAL A 128 2.16 -8.97 -24.04
C VAL A 128 1.70 -8.01 -25.14
N ARG A 129 1.34 -6.78 -24.81
CA ARG A 129 0.96 -5.74 -25.79
C ARG A 129 2.10 -5.41 -26.74
N ARG A 130 3.34 -5.24 -26.25
CA ARG A 130 4.52 -4.97 -27.09
C ARG A 130 4.83 -6.15 -28.02
N GLU A 131 4.78 -7.37 -27.50
CA GLU A 131 4.95 -8.58 -28.30
C GLU A 131 3.91 -8.66 -29.43
N LEU A 132 2.64 -8.35 -29.12
CA LEU A 132 1.57 -8.28 -30.12
C LEU A 132 1.84 -7.20 -31.18
N ALA A 133 2.27 -6.00 -30.78
CA ALA A 133 2.61 -4.92 -31.69
C ALA A 133 3.75 -5.32 -32.64
N ALA A 134 4.74 -6.07 -32.14
CA ALA A 134 5.85 -6.57 -32.96
C ALA A 134 5.42 -7.57 -34.05
N THR A 135 4.26 -8.22 -33.92
CA THR A 135 3.71 -9.13 -34.95
C THR A 135 2.98 -8.38 -36.08
N ARG A 136 2.93 -7.03 -36.02
CA ARG A 136 2.28 -6.22 -37.05
C ARG A 136 3.03 -6.36 -38.38
N PRO A 137 2.34 -6.72 -39.49
CA PRO A 137 2.96 -6.77 -40.81
C PRO A 137 3.52 -5.41 -41.22
N LYS A 138 4.69 -5.40 -41.80
CA LYS A 138 5.24 -4.20 -42.48
C LYS A 138 4.44 -3.97 -43.76
N LEU A 139 3.92 -2.78 -43.92
CA LEU A 139 3.14 -2.40 -45.13
C LEU A 139 4.04 -1.58 -46.07
N SER A 140 3.90 -1.81 -47.36
CA SER A 140 4.48 -0.94 -48.39
C SER A 140 3.74 0.41 -48.41
N ARG A 141 4.44 1.44 -48.91
CA ARG A 141 3.79 2.76 -49.12
C ARG A 141 2.74 2.66 -50.24
N GLY A 142 1.66 3.40 -50.09
CA GLY A 142 0.58 3.48 -51.09
C GLY A 142 -0.60 2.54 -50.81
N ARG A 143 -1.58 2.53 -51.73
CA ARG A 143 -2.79 1.71 -51.62
C ARG A 143 -2.48 0.24 -51.92
N PRO A 144 -2.91 -0.71 -51.07
CA PRO A 144 -2.68 -2.13 -51.29
C PRO A 144 -3.36 -2.63 -52.58
N SER A 145 -2.61 -3.03 -53.59
CA SER A 145 -3.12 -3.47 -54.87
C SER A 145 -3.40 -4.97 -54.95
N SER A 146 -2.51 -5.80 -54.38
CA SER A 146 -2.66 -7.26 -54.39
C SER A 146 -3.55 -7.80 -53.28
N ALA A 147 -4.08 -9.01 -53.43
CA ALA A 147 -4.86 -9.70 -52.42
C ALA A 147 -4.08 -9.92 -51.13
N THR A 148 -2.79 -10.26 -51.24
CA THR A 148 -1.86 -10.44 -50.11
C THR A 148 -1.62 -9.13 -49.38
N ALA A 149 -1.38 -8.02 -50.09
CA ALA A 149 -1.19 -6.70 -49.51
C ALA A 149 -2.45 -6.22 -48.77
N ARG A 150 -3.66 -6.45 -49.35
CA ARG A 150 -4.93 -6.14 -48.69
C ARG A 150 -5.14 -6.98 -47.40
N LYS A 151 -4.77 -8.28 -47.41
CA LYS A 151 -4.83 -9.15 -46.23
C LYS A 151 -3.88 -8.64 -45.13
N ALA A 152 -2.65 -8.29 -45.51
CA ALA A 152 -1.66 -7.73 -44.58
C ALA A 152 -2.13 -6.41 -43.98
N ALA A 153 -2.71 -5.50 -44.77
CA ALA A 153 -3.27 -4.24 -44.28
C ALA A 153 -4.42 -4.44 -43.29
N ARG A 154 -5.34 -5.36 -43.58
CA ARG A 154 -6.43 -5.72 -42.65
C ARG A 154 -5.87 -6.31 -41.34
N GLN A 155 -4.87 -7.17 -41.41
CA GLN A 155 -4.22 -7.76 -40.27
C GLN A 155 -3.49 -6.67 -39.41
N ALA A 156 -2.75 -5.77 -40.06
CA ALA A 156 -2.09 -4.66 -39.40
C ALA A 156 -3.10 -3.79 -38.63
N LYS A 157 -4.22 -3.41 -39.25
CA LYS A 157 -5.29 -2.63 -38.63
C LYS A 157 -5.93 -3.35 -37.43
N ARG A 158 -6.17 -4.67 -37.54
CA ARG A 158 -6.69 -5.48 -36.41
C ARG A 158 -5.73 -5.54 -35.24
N ILE A 159 -4.42 -5.68 -35.49
CA ILE A 159 -3.39 -5.69 -34.44
C ILE A 159 -3.32 -4.33 -33.79
N GLU A 160 -3.30 -3.24 -34.55
CA GLU A 160 -3.24 -1.88 -34.06
C GLU A 160 -4.44 -1.56 -33.15
N GLN A 161 -5.65 -1.89 -33.59
CA GLN A 161 -6.87 -1.75 -32.79
C GLN A 161 -6.76 -2.56 -31.47
N LYS A 162 -6.31 -3.82 -31.56
CA LYS A 162 -6.14 -4.68 -30.38
C LYS A 162 -5.11 -4.14 -29.39
N VAL A 163 -4.01 -3.59 -29.89
CA VAL A 163 -2.96 -2.94 -29.08
C VAL A 163 -3.51 -1.69 -28.39
N GLY A 164 -4.31 -0.89 -29.12
CA GLY A 164 -5.02 0.28 -28.56
C GLY A 164 -6.00 -0.12 -27.46
N ASP A 165 -6.89 -1.08 -27.74
CA ASP A 165 -7.87 -1.61 -26.78
C ASP A 165 -7.20 -2.11 -25.48
N LEU A 166 -6.09 -2.84 -25.61
CA LEU A 166 -5.33 -3.34 -24.46
C LEU A 166 -4.68 -2.22 -23.65
N PHE A 167 -4.32 -1.11 -24.27
CA PHE A 167 -3.79 0.05 -23.56
C PHE A 167 -4.88 0.83 -22.83
N GLU A 168 -5.97 1.10 -23.52
CA GLU A 168 -7.09 1.86 -22.99
C GLU A 168 -7.73 1.16 -21.78
N HIS A 169 -7.92 -0.16 -21.90
CA HIS A 169 -8.59 -0.95 -20.87
C HIS A 169 -7.64 -1.67 -19.91
N ARG A 170 -6.36 -1.26 -19.81
CA ARG A 170 -5.33 -1.93 -18.99
C ARG A 170 -5.70 -2.06 -17.51
N TYR A 171 -6.42 -1.10 -16.96
CA TYR A 171 -6.80 -1.11 -15.54
C TYR A 171 -7.86 -2.16 -15.20
N LEU A 172 -8.59 -2.69 -16.18
CA LEU A 172 -9.52 -3.80 -15.94
C LEU A 172 -8.82 -5.08 -15.46
N PHE A 173 -7.52 -5.22 -15.72
CA PHE A 173 -6.73 -6.36 -15.23
C PHE A 173 -6.47 -6.31 -13.73
N VAL A 174 -6.55 -5.13 -13.11
CA VAL A 174 -6.15 -4.89 -11.72
C VAL A 174 -7.23 -4.24 -10.86
N GLN A 175 -8.36 -3.87 -11.43
CA GLN A 175 -9.49 -3.32 -10.69
C GLN A 175 -10.13 -4.40 -9.83
N HIS A 176 -10.39 -4.14 -8.52
CA HIS A 176 -10.90 -5.15 -7.59
C HIS A 176 -12.27 -5.66 -8.03
N VAL A 177 -13.24 -4.80 -8.19
CA VAL A 177 -14.61 -5.16 -8.60
C VAL A 177 -14.86 -4.64 -10.00
N LEU A 178 -15.32 -5.54 -10.88
CA LEU A 178 -15.72 -5.19 -12.27
C LEU A 178 -17.22 -5.17 -12.40
N THR A 179 -17.76 -4.15 -13.04
CA THR A 179 -19.15 -4.11 -13.47
C THR A 179 -19.42 -5.15 -14.58
N PRO A 180 -20.68 -5.56 -14.82
CA PRO A 180 -20.99 -6.46 -15.93
C PRO A 180 -20.52 -5.96 -17.30
N ALA A 181 -20.59 -4.64 -17.55
CA ALA A 181 -20.09 -4.01 -18.78
C ALA A 181 -18.56 -4.13 -18.88
N GLN A 182 -17.83 -3.85 -17.81
CA GLN A 182 -16.38 -4.00 -17.75
C GLN A 182 -15.94 -5.45 -17.95
N ARG A 183 -16.64 -6.43 -17.38
CA ARG A 183 -16.39 -7.87 -17.62
C ARG A 183 -16.54 -8.24 -19.10
N ARG A 184 -17.60 -7.76 -19.76
CA ARG A 184 -17.78 -7.96 -21.21
C ARG A 184 -16.64 -7.35 -22.02
N THR A 185 -16.23 -6.12 -21.67
CA THR A 185 -15.08 -5.45 -22.31
C THR A 185 -13.79 -6.26 -22.11
N LEU A 186 -13.53 -6.72 -20.89
CA LEU A 186 -12.35 -7.54 -20.57
C LEU A 186 -12.32 -8.83 -21.42
N LEU A 187 -13.46 -9.54 -21.54
CA LEU A 187 -13.57 -10.73 -22.39
C LEU A 187 -13.27 -10.43 -23.86
N ARG A 188 -13.77 -9.30 -24.38
CA ARG A 188 -13.51 -8.83 -25.75
C ARG A 188 -12.02 -8.53 -25.97
N VAL A 189 -11.39 -7.76 -25.08
CA VAL A 189 -9.98 -7.35 -25.23
C VAL A 189 -9.00 -8.50 -24.97
N THR A 190 -9.40 -9.53 -24.23
CA THR A 190 -8.56 -10.72 -23.99
C THR A 190 -8.80 -11.87 -24.96
N ARG A 191 -9.73 -11.72 -25.91
CA ARG A 191 -10.06 -12.77 -26.88
C ARG A 191 -8.83 -13.20 -27.69
N GLY A 192 -8.55 -14.52 -27.72
CA GLY A 192 -7.37 -15.08 -28.39
C GLY A 192 -6.04 -14.89 -27.65
N ARG A 193 -6.08 -14.47 -26.39
CA ARG A 193 -4.89 -14.25 -25.55
C ARG A 193 -5.10 -14.83 -24.14
N PRO A 194 -4.90 -16.15 -23.96
CA PRO A 194 -5.12 -16.82 -22.69
C PRO A 194 -4.23 -16.28 -21.57
N GLU A 195 -3.01 -15.85 -21.90
CA GLU A 195 -2.07 -15.23 -20.97
C GLU A 195 -2.65 -13.97 -20.28
N LEU A 196 -3.42 -13.15 -21.02
CA LEU A 196 -4.08 -11.97 -20.46
C LEU A 196 -5.22 -12.32 -19.49
N ARG A 197 -5.99 -13.38 -19.82
CA ARG A 197 -7.03 -13.91 -18.90
C ARG A 197 -6.42 -14.42 -17.62
N THR A 198 -5.24 -15.08 -17.73
CA THR A 198 -4.49 -15.56 -16.56
C THR A 198 -4.06 -14.42 -15.66
N LEU A 199 -3.58 -13.30 -16.23
CA LEU A 199 -3.22 -12.11 -15.44
C LEU A 199 -4.40 -11.61 -14.59
N ARG A 200 -5.60 -11.52 -15.21
CA ARG A 200 -6.80 -11.15 -14.45
C ARG A 200 -7.13 -12.17 -13.36
N GLY A 201 -7.12 -13.45 -13.70
CA GLY A 201 -7.39 -14.52 -12.72
C GLY A 201 -6.42 -14.51 -11.54
N ILE A 202 -5.15 -14.15 -11.76
CA ILE A 202 -4.16 -13.98 -10.69
C ILE A 202 -4.58 -12.84 -9.75
N MET A 203 -4.98 -11.68 -10.29
CA MET A 203 -5.43 -10.57 -9.45
C MET A 203 -6.71 -10.89 -8.68
N ASP A 204 -7.67 -11.60 -9.30
CA ASP A 204 -8.87 -12.05 -8.60
C ASP A 204 -8.54 -12.97 -7.41
N GLU A 205 -7.56 -13.86 -7.57
CA GLU A 205 -7.11 -14.72 -6.47
C GLU A 205 -6.34 -13.95 -5.41
N VAL A 206 -5.49 -12.99 -5.80
CA VAL A 206 -4.81 -12.11 -4.85
C VAL A 206 -5.82 -11.38 -3.97
N TYR A 207 -6.85 -10.76 -4.53
CA TYR A 207 -7.88 -10.10 -3.73
C TYR A 207 -8.62 -11.03 -2.76
N ARG A 208 -8.80 -12.31 -3.14
CA ARG A 208 -9.42 -13.31 -2.27
C ARG A 208 -8.52 -13.75 -1.11
N LEU A 209 -7.19 -13.55 -1.20
CA LEU A 209 -6.29 -13.82 -0.06
C LEU A 209 -6.54 -12.86 1.09
N PHE A 210 -6.91 -11.62 0.78
CA PHE A 210 -7.14 -10.55 1.76
C PHE A 210 -8.60 -10.47 2.27
N ASP A 211 -9.45 -11.46 1.97
CA ASP A 211 -10.80 -11.53 2.54
C ASP A 211 -10.71 -11.89 4.03
N ARG A 212 -11.14 -11.01 4.91
CA ARG A 212 -11.15 -11.20 6.38
C ARG A 212 -11.93 -12.43 6.86
N ARG A 213 -12.76 -13.00 6.02
CA ARG A 213 -13.44 -14.28 6.29
C ARG A 213 -12.55 -15.49 6.05
N CYS A 214 -11.40 -15.30 5.41
CA CYS A 214 -10.44 -16.37 5.16
C CYS A 214 -9.62 -16.62 6.43
N ARG A 215 -9.37 -17.89 6.76
CA ARG A 215 -8.39 -18.25 7.79
C ARG A 215 -7.00 -18.18 7.19
N THR A 216 -6.00 -17.87 8.00
CA THR A 216 -4.59 -17.76 7.56
C THR A 216 -4.09 -19.01 6.85
N ASP A 217 -4.33 -20.19 7.42
CA ASP A 217 -3.93 -21.47 6.79
C ASP A 217 -4.54 -21.60 5.39
N THR A 218 -5.84 -21.30 5.26
CA THR A 218 -6.53 -21.35 3.96
C THR A 218 -5.97 -20.31 2.98
N ALA A 219 -5.61 -19.13 3.46
CA ALA A 219 -4.99 -18.09 2.63
C ALA A 219 -3.59 -18.51 2.16
N LEU A 220 -2.79 -19.09 3.04
CA LEU A 220 -1.45 -19.60 2.69
C LEU A 220 -1.52 -20.77 1.69
N GLU A 221 -2.47 -21.70 1.83
CA GLU A 221 -2.71 -22.74 0.85
C GLU A 221 -3.12 -22.19 -0.53
N LYS A 222 -4.03 -21.19 -0.54
CA LYS A 222 -4.43 -20.49 -1.77
C LYS A 222 -3.22 -19.80 -2.42
N LEU A 223 -2.38 -19.16 -1.61
CA LEU A 223 -1.14 -18.53 -2.08
C LEU A 223 -0.17 -19.54 -2.67
N ALA A 224 0.03 -20.68 -2.02
CA ALA A 224 0.88 -21.76 -2.53
C ALA A 224 0.38 -22.29 -3.89
N ARG A 225 -0.93 -22.53 -4.01
CA ARG A 225 -1.57 -22.92 -5.29
C ARG A 225 -1.40 -21.86 -6.38
N LEU A 226 -1.57 -20.58 -6.02
CA LEU A 226 -1.38 -19.45 -6.93
C LEU A 226 0.07 -19.37 -7.42
N ARG A 227 1.05 -19.51 -6.53
CA ARG A 227 2.48 -19.58 -6.85
C ARG A 227 2.79 -20.73 -7.80
N GLY A 228 2.25 -21.93 -7.53
CA GLY A 228 2.39 -23.11 -8.41
C GLY A 228 1.84 -22.86 -9.81
N ARG A 229 0.69 -22.18 -9.92
CA ARG A 229 0.10 -21.82 -11.21
C ARG A 229 0.94 -20.80 -11.97
N VAL A 230 1.46 -19.77 -11.30
CA VAL A 230 2.30 -18.72 -11.91
C VAL A 230 3.61 -19.28 -12.45
N ARG A 231 4.23 -20.26 -11.77
CA ARG A 231 5.45 -20.93 -12.26
C ARG A 231 5.28 -21.59 -13.63
N ARG A 232 4.09 -22.07 -13.97
CA ARG A 232 3.79 -22.72 -15.27
C ARG A 232 3.80 -21.70 -16.42
N PHE A 233 3.63 -20.41 -16.15
CA PHE A 233 3.63 -19.34 -17.13
C PHE A 233 5.01 -18.72 -17.29
N LYS A 234 5.95 -19.43 -17.97
CA LYS A 234 7.35 -19.02 -18.15
C LYS A 234 7.52 -17.57 -18.64
N ARG A 235 6.63 -17.09 -19.52
CA ARG A 235 6.68 -15.71 -20.07
C ARG A 235 6.33 -14.63 -19.06
N ILE A 236 5.36 -14.89 -18.17
CA ILE A 236 4.79 -13.92 -17.23
C ILE A 236 5.40 -14.11 -15.84
N GLY A 237 5.82 -15.34 -15.49
CA GLY A 237 6.29 -15.70 -14.17
C GLY A 237 7.43 -14.84 -13.64
N LYS A 238 8.41 -14.50 -14.48
CA LYS A 238 9.50 -13.58 -14.10
C LYS A 238 9.00 -12.19 -13.70
N THR A 239 7.93 -11.71 -14.33
CA THR A 239 7.34 -10.39 -14.05
C THR A 239 6.51 -10.41 -12.75
N LEU A 240 6.05 -11.57 -12.35
CA LEU A 240 5.23 -11.77 -11.16
C LEU A 240 6.02 -12.32 -9.96
N GLN A 241 7.34 -12.13 -9.94
CA GLN A 241 8.21 -12.57 -8.82
C GLN A 241 7.77 -11.99 -7.47
N LYS A 242 7.11 -10.84 -7.45
CA LYS A 242 6.54 -10.25 -6.23
C LYS A 242 5.54 -11.16 -5.51
N LEU A 243 4.89 -12.11 -6.20
CA LEU A 243 4.04 -13.13 -5.58
C LEU A 243 4.83 -14.13 -4.73
N PHE A 244 6.14 -14.22 -4.94
CA PHE A 244 7.03 -15.11 -4.20
C PHE A 244 7.74 -14.37 -3.05
N SER A 245 7.49 -13.09 -2.87
CA SER A 245 8.04 -12.33 -1.75
C SER A 245 7.44 -12.83 -0.43
N PRO A 246 8.26 -12.99 0.62
CA PRO A 246 7.75 -13.27 1.97
C PRO A 246 6.86 -12.14 2.51
N ASN A 247 6.96 -10.94 1.95
CA ASN A 247 6.12 -9.81 2.32
C ASN A 247 4.63 -10.07 2.08
N LEU A 248 4.29 -10.91 1.09
CA LEU A 248 2.89 -11.27 0.84
C LEU A 248 2.31 -12.13 1.98
N GLU A 249 3.12 -13.02 2.57
CA GLU A 249 2.70 -13.81 3.74
C GLU A 249 2.54 -12.91 4.97
N LYS A 250 3.51 -12.05 5.24
CA LYS A 250 3.43 -11.06 6.32
C LYS A 250 2.25 -10.08 6.17
N ALA A 251 1.78 -9.84 4.96
CA ALA A 251 0.60 -9.03 4.71
C ALA A 251 -0.73 -9.77 5.03
N LEU A 252 -0.69 -11.04 5.38
CA LEU A 252 -1.84 -11.85 5.79
C LEU A 252 -1.94 -12.03 7.31
N THR A 253 -1.01 -11.47 8.11
CA THR A 253 -0.98 -11.57 9.57
C THR A 253 -2.29 -11.09 10.22
N PHE A 254 -2.97 -10.11 9.63
CA PHE A 254 -4.25 -9.60 10.13
C PHE A 254 -5.41 -10.62 10.10
N LEU A 255 -5.25 -11.74 9.41
CA LEU A 255 -6.26 -12.82 9.37
C LEU A 255 -6.32 -13.57 10.69
N ASP A 256 -5.22 -13.64 11.44
CA ASP A 256 -5.13 -14.29 12.75
C ASP A 256 -5.71 -13.41 13.86
N ASP A 257 -5.66 -12.10 13.67
CA ASP A 257 -6.16 -11.12 14.65
C ASP A 257 -7.12 -10.13 14.00
N LYS A 258 -8.41 -10.27 14.32
CA LYS A 258 -9.47 -9.40 13.79
C LYS A 258 -9.32 -7.92 14.21
N LEU A 259 -8.58 -7.65 15.28
CA LEU A 259 -8.33 -6.31 15.79
C LEU A 259 -7.13 -5.65 15.11
N LEU A 260 -6.21 -6.44 14.54
CA LEU A 260 -5.06 -5.92 13.79
C LEU A 260 -5.52 -5.34 12.45
N PRO A 261 -5.31 -4.05 12.19
CA PRO A 261 -5.64 -3.44 10.91
C PRO A 261 -4.74 -3.95 9.79
N SER A 262 -5.32 -4.31 8.64
CA SER A 262 -4.58 -4.78 7.46
C SER A 262 -3.82 -3.67 6.73
N THR A 263 -4.09 -2.38 7.06
CA THR A 263 -3.52 -1.23 6.37
C THR A 263 -2.94 -0.20 7.34
N SER A 264 -1.93 0.53 6.89
CA SER A 264 -1.32 1.67 7.60
C SER A 264 -2.05 3.01 7.35
N ASN A 265 -3.34 2.98 7.04
CA ASN A 265 -4.12 4.19 6.72
C ASN A 265 -4.09 5.25 7.81
N ALA A 266 -3.93 4.86 9.07
CA ALA A 266 -3.87 5.78 10.20
C ALA A 266 -2.67 6.73 10.08
N VAL A 267 -1.47 6.20 9.86
CA VAL A 267 -0.24 6.99 9.72
C VAL A 267 -0.21 7.73 8.38
N GLU A 268 -0.68 7.10 7.30
CA GLU A 268 -0.78 7.71 5.96
C GLU A 268 -1.61 9.00 5.95
N ARG A 269 -2.66 9.08 6.78
CA ARG A 269 -3.49 10.29 6.91
C ARG A 269 -2.70 11.47 7.48
N GLY A 270 -1.90 11.24 8.51
CA GLY A 270 -1.00 12.24 9.09
C GLY A 270 0.02 12.72 8.06
N ASN A 271 0.64 11.77 7.36
CA ASN A 271 1.62 12.04 6.32
C ASN A 271 1.01 12.83 5.15
N ARG A 272 -0.23 12.53 4.75
CA ARG A 272 -0.95 13.27 3.71
C ARG A 272 -1.21 14.73 4.10
N ARG A 273 -1.55 15.00 5.37
CA ARG A 273 -1.73 16.38 5.86
C ARG A 273 -0.42 17.15 5.81
N HIS A 274 0.67 16.54 6.26
CA HIS A 274 1.99 17.15 6.19
C HIS A 274 2.38 17.47 4.74
N ARG A 275 2.27 16.51 3.82
CA ARG A 275 2.53 16.73 2.38
C ARG A 275 1.69 17.86 1.77
N LYS A 276 0.41 17.97 2.15
CA LYS A 276 -0.45 19.07 1.69
C LYS A 276 0.04 20.42 2.19
N MET A 277 0.42 20.51 3.45
CA MET A 277 0.97 21.73 4.05
C MET A 277 2.27 22.14 3.35
N GLN A 278 3.18 21.21 3.12
CA GLN A 278 4.46 21.46 2.46
C GLN A 278 4.33 21.87 0.98
N LYS A 279 3.20 21.64 0.35
CA LYS A 279 2.90 22.11 -1.01
C LYS A 279 2.36 23.54 -1.05
N THR A 280 2.16 24.21 0.09
CA THR A 280 1.66 25.58 0.18
C THR A 280 2.82 26.57 0.36
N VAL A 281 2.51 27.87 0.28
CA VAL A 281 3.45 28.95 0.59
C VAL A 281 3.95 28.93 2.05
N TYR A 282 3.20 28.29 2.94
CA TYR A 282 3.52 28.13 4.37
C TYR A 282 4.38 26.91 4.68
N ARG A 283 5.06 26.36 3.68
CA ARG A 283 5.96 25.21 3.88
C ARG A 283 7.08 25.56 4.88
N VAL A 284 7.42 24.58 5.71
CA VAL A 284 8.54 24.67 6.65
C VAL A 284 9.76 23.95 6.10
N ARG A 285 10.96 24.48 6.37
CA ARG A 285 12.20 24.03 5.72
C ARG A 285 13.33 23.69 6.68
N THR A 286 13.07 23.70 7.98
CA THR A 286 14.07 23.35 8.99
C THR A 286 13.52 22.26 9.89
N ARG A 287 14.42 21.42 10.41
CA ARG A 287 14.08 20.33 11.34
C ARG A 287 13.19 20.83 12.50
N SER A 288 13.59 21.93 13.12
CA SER A 288 12.86 22.49 14.27
C SER A 288 11.45 22.99 13.89
N HIS A 289 11.30 23.62 12.74
CA HIS A 289 10.00 24.09 12.28
C HIS A 289 9.08 22.93 11.87
N ILE A 290 9.62 21.87 11.23
CA ILE A 290 8.87 20.66 10.91
C ILE A 290 8.36 20.02 12.21
N ALA A 291 9.25 19.83 13.21
CA ALA A 291 8.90 19.27 14.50
C ALA A 291 7.81 20.10 15.20
N SER A 292 8.01 21.42 15.30
CA SER A 292 7.03 22.33 15.90
C SER A 292 5.68 22.31 15.18
N ARG A 293 5.67 22.15 13.85
CA ARG A 293 4.44 22.09 13.07
C ARG A 293 3.66 20.81 13.31
N ILE A 294 4.36 19.69 13.38
CA ILE A 294 3.73 18.39 13.68
C ILE A 294 3.16 18.43 15.10
N ALA A 295 3.89 18.98 16.05
CA ALA A 295 3.44 19.17 17.43
C ALA A 295 2.13 19.98 17.52
N LEU A 296 2.05 21.07 16.77
CA LEU A 296 0.82 21.88 16.69
C LEU A 296 -0.35 21.10 16.07
N ASP A 297 -0.10 20.31 15.02
CA ASP A 297 -1.14 19.48 14.43
C ASP A 297 -1.67 18.42 15.40
N MET A 298 -0.79 17.81 16.21
CA MET A 298 -1.16 16.85 17.26
C MET A 298 -2.03 17.51 18.32
N GLN A 299 -1.66 18.68 18.82
CA GLN A 299 -2.48 19.43 19.79
C GLN A 299 -3.84 19.86 19.23
N ARG A 300 -3.91 20.25 17.96
CA ARG A 300 -5.18 20.56 17.30
C ARG A 300 -6.09 19.34 17.21
N GLU A 301 -5.54 18.17 16.96
CA GLU A 301 -6.31 16.91 16.94
C GLU A 301 -6.84 16.55 18.33
N GLU A 302 -6.05 16.74 19.36
CA GLU A 302 -6.47 16.51 20.75
C GLU A 302 -7.67 17.40 21.12
N ARG A 303 -7.65 18.69 20.74
CA ARG A 303 -8.73 19.64 21.02
C ARG A 303 -9.96 19.47 20.13
N ALA A 304 -9.84 18.78 19.00
CA ALA A 304 -10.92 18.59 18.02
C ALA A 304 -11.55 17.20 18.15
N THR A 305 -11.99 16.82 19.34
CA THR A 305 -12.57 15.51 19.67
C THR A 305 -13.72 15.10 18.74
N GLN A 306 -14.60 16.03 18.35
CA GLN A 306 -15.69 15.77 17.40
C GLN A 306 -15.17 15.32 16.01
N ARG A 307 -14.02 15.82 15.56
CA ARG A 307 -13.42 15.47 14.26
C ARG A 307 -12.87 14.04 14.28
N LEU A 308 -12.30 13.59 15.39
CA LEU A 308 -11.88 12.20 15.60
C LEU A 308 -13.08 11.26 15.58
N LEU A 309 -14.15 11.59 16.31
CA LEU A 309 -15.40 10.80 16.35
C LEU A 309 -16.04 10.70 14.96
N THR A 310 -16.13 11.80 14.21
CA THR A 310 -16.65 11.78 12.83
C THR A 310 -15.81 10.90 11.92
N THR A 311 -14.50 10.95 12.07
CA THR A 311 -13.59 10.13 11.28
C THR A 311 -13.70 8.65 11.61
N GLN A 312 -13.80 8.30 12.89
CA GLN A 312 -14.01 6.94 13.35
C GLN A 312 -15.36 6.39 12.86
N ALA A 313 -16.43 7.18 12.97
CA ALA A 313 -17.76 6.84 12.48
C ALA A 313 -17.76 6.57 10.96
N LEU A 314 -17.08 7.40 10.17
CA LEU A 314 -16.94 7.21 8.72
C LEU A 314 -16.15 5.94 8.37
N HIS A 315 -15.11 5.61 9.12
CA HIS A 315 -14.36 4.38 8.90
C HIS A 315 -15.16 3.14 9.30
N CYS A 316 -15.88 3.20 10.42
CA CYS A 316 -16.77 2.12 10.85
C CYS A 316 -17.92 1.90 9.84
N ALA A 317 -18.52 2.96 9.32
CA ALA A 317 -19.56 2.87 8.30
C ALA A 317 -19.05 2.25 6.99
N ARG A 318 -17.83 2.62 6.54
CA ARG A 318 -17.21 2.01 5.35
C ARG A 318 -16.87 0.54 5.54
N GLY A 319 -16.41 0.15 6.74
CA GLY A 319 -16.16 -1.25 7.08
C GLY A 319 -17.43 -2.10 7.07
N ARG A 320 -18.58 -1.54 7.50
CA ARG A 320 -19.89 -2.21 7.45
C ARG A 320 -20.46 -2.31 6.03
N ALA A 321 -20.23 -1.32 5.18
CA ALA A 321 -20.68 -1.34 3.79
C ALA A 321 -19.86 -2.29 2.90
N ALA A 322 -18.67 -2.69 3.33
CA ALA A 322 -17.78 -3.62 2.62
C ALA A 322 -17.91 -5.07 3.11
N ALA A 323 -18.68 -5.31 4.16
CA ALA A 323 -19.03 -6.62 4.72
C ALA A 323 -20.37 -7.10 4.20
#